data_cbc5dcc214dd1b364fac34c6c7429f07
#
_entry.id   cbc5dcc214dd1b364fac34c6c7429f07
#
_cell.length_a   1.000
_cell.length_b   1.000
_cell.length_c   1.000
_cell.angle_alpha   90.00
_cell.angle_beta   90.00
_cell.angle_gamma   90.00
#
_symmetry.space_group_name_H-M   'P 1'
#
loop_
_entity.id
_entity.type
_entity.pdbx_description
1 polymer ?
#
loop_
_entity_poly.entity_id
_entity_poly.type
_entity_poly.pdbx_seq_one_letter_code
_entity_poly.pdbx_strand_id
1 'polypeptide(L)'
;MFRRLLIANRGEIAIRVARTAREMGVHCIGVYSEADRGALHRAAMDETVAIGGPLPADSYLHIAHVLQAAHDSHADAIHPGYGFLSENPTFATRCAEEGLVFVGPPPDAMALSGDKIAARKSMARLGVPVTAGVDRSLESVEEARAVAAEIGYPVLFKATAGGGGIGMSRVDRPADLAAAFESARSVALANFGNADLFMEKYLRRARHVEVQVLLDSRDGVGFVERECSVQRRHQKLVEETPSPGVGQSLRSRLIDTAVRGLRGLGYRNAGTVEFLLHDGQYTFNEVNARLQVEHPITELVTGVDLVRQQIRIAAGDGLEISQSELTRHGHAMECRVNAEDPIRNFLPSPGRIVSYREPTGSGVRIDSGVTTGSVVPPYYDPLIAKLIVHTRNRGETIQRMRRSIEAYEIRGVQTNLPFHRELLRRREFVHGDLWTTMVADLRIAARLRSRGPWEERVAAIAAALVASGQVARGATFPIERPSVAKWALVGRRERLEGGGHAVSPRRRR
;
A
#
# COMPACT_ATOMS: atom_id res chain seq x y z
N MET A 1 -13.00 8.53 -23.54
CA MET A 1 -12.93 8.85 -22.08
C MET A 1 -14.28 8.54 -21.44
N PHE A 2 -14.32 7.91 -20.24
CA PHE A 2 -15.53 7.63 -19.46
C PHE A 2 -16.20 8.93 -19.00
N ARG A 3 -17.51 8.89 -18.77
CA ARG A 3 -18.25 9.99 -18.14
C ARG A 3 -18.49 9.73 -16.66
N ARG A 4 -18.72 8.46 -16.29
CA ARG A 4 -19.10 8.04 -14.94
C ARG A 4 -18.22 6.86 -14.50
N LEU A 5 -17.45 7.05 -13.41
CA LEU A 5 -16.52 6.07 -12.88
C LEU A 5 -16.96 5.63 -11.49
N LEU A 6 -17.28 4.34 -11.33
CA LEU A 6 -17.47 3.75 -10.01
C LEU A 6 -16.12 3.39 -9.40
N ILE A 7 -15.88 3.81 -8.17
CA ILE A 7 -14.65 3.52 -7.41
C ILE A 7 -14.99 2.42 -6.41
N ALA A 8 -14.62 1.18 -6.77
CA ALA A 8 -14.92 -0.03 -6.00
C ALA A 8 -13.92 -0.22 -4.83
N ASN A 9 -13.76 0.82 -4.02
CA ASN A 9 -12.84 0.82 -2.89
C ASN A 9 -13.28 1.83 -1.82
N ARG A 10 -12.49 1.95 -0.74
CA ARG A 10 -12.74 2.79 0.44
C ARG A 10 -11.49 3.54 0.89
N GLY A 11 -11.67 4.41 1.88
CA GLY A 11 -10.56 5.06 2.57
C GLY A 11 -9.77 6.00 1.68
N GLU A 12 -8.46 6.07 1.91
CA GLU A 12 -7.60 7.05 1.24
C GLU A 12 -7.49 6.81 -0.27
N ILE A 13 -7.49 5.53 -0.71
CA ILE A 13 -7.36 5.22 -2.14
C ILE A 13 -8.59 5.64 -2.93
N ALA A 14 -9.79 5.50 -2.36
CA ALA A 14 -10.99 5.97 -3.02
C ALA A 14 -10.96 7.50 -3.20
N ILE A 15 -10.51 8.24 -2.18
CA ILE A 15 -10.30 9.69 -2.26
C ILE A 15 -9.24 10.05 -3.30
N ARG A 16 -8.13 9.27 -3.33
CA ARG A 16 -7.03 9.48 -4.28
C ARG A 16 -7.48 9.32 -5.73
N VAL A 17 -8.23 8.27 -6.02
CA VAL A 17 -8.77 8.00 -7.36
C VAL A 17 -9.77 9.09 -7.76
N ALA A 18 -10.70 9.43 -6.87
CA ALA A 18 -11.71 10.44 -7.13
C ALA A 18 -11.10 11.82 -7.45
N ARG A 19 -10.02 12.20 -6.76
CA ARG A 19 -9.31 13.46 -7.04
C ARG A 19 -8.87 13.54 -8.50
N THR A 20 -8.12 12.55 -8.98
CA THR A 20 -7.65 12.52 -10.36
C THR A 20 -8.79 12.41 -11.37
N ALA A 21 -9.77 11.53 -11.12
CA ALA A 21 -10.90 11.38 -12.03
C ALA A 21 -11.70 12.70 -12.20
N ARG A 22 -11.90 13.46 -11.13
CA ARG A 22 -12.54 14.78 -11.18
C ARG A 22 -11.70 15.81 -11.94
N GLU A 23 -10.39 15.83 -11.76
CA GLU A 23 -9.49 16.69 -12.55
C GLU A 23 -9.55 16.36 -14.07
N MET A 24 -9.93 15.12 -14.39
CA MET A 24 -10.18 14.67 -15.77
C MET A 24 -11.63 14.94 -16.24
N GLY A 25 -12.49 15.55 -15.41
CA GLY A 25 -13.89 15.83 -15.73
C GLY A 25 -14.80 14.62 -15.65
N VAL A 26 -14.40 13.55 -14.93
CA VAL A 26 -15.17 12.31 -14.76
C VAL A 26 -15.99 12.38 -13.48
N HIS A 27 -17.30 12.05 -13.58
CA HIS A 27 -18.20 11.95 -12.45
C HIS A 27 -17.87 10.71 -11.60
N CYS A 28 -17.62 10.89 -10.31
CA CYS A 28 -17.15 9.85 -9.40
C CYS A 28 -18.28 9.28 -8.55
N ILE A 29 -18.49 7.98 -8.64
CA ILE A 29 -19.45 7.22 -7.85
C ILE A 29 -18.66 6.38 -6.83
N GLY A 30 -18.90 6.60 -5.53
CA GLY A 30 -18.27 5.83 -4.47
C GLY A 30 -19.20 4.76 -3.93
N VAL A 31 -18.63 3.63 -3.53
CA VAL A 31 -19.37 2.60 -2.81
C VAL A 31 -19.03 2.64 -1.31
N TYR A 32 -19.96 2.20 -0.47
CA TYR A 32 -19.72 2.09 0.96
C TYR A 32 -20.50 0.95 1.61
N SER A 33 -19.87 0.29 2.57
CA SER A 33 -20.49 -0.67 3.46
C SER A 33 -21.22 0.02 4.61
N GLU A 34 -21.99 -0.72 5.38
CA GLU A 34 -22.63 -0.20 6.60
C GLU A 34 -21.60 0.39 7.59
N ALA A 35 -20.44 -0.26 7.75
CA ALA A 35 -19.37 0.22 8.62
C ALA A 35 -18.77 1.57 8.15
N ASP A 36 -18.85 1.88 6.88
CA ASP A 36 -18.34 3.10 6.26
C ASP A 36 -19.40 4.18 6.02
N ARG A 37 -20.60 4.05 6.59
CA ARG A 37 -21.69 5.04 6.44
C ARG A 37 -21.27 6.47 6.76
N GLY A 38 -20.33 6.65 7.70
CA GLY A 38 -19.75 7.94 8.07
C GLY A 38 -18.33 8.17 7.56
N ALA A 39 -17.82 7.36 6.62
CA ALA A 39 -16.43 7.43 6.17
C ALA A 39 -16.17 8.65 5.26
N LEU A 40 -14.96 9.20 5.38
CA LEU A 40 -14.55 10.43 4.69
C LEU A 40 -14.60 10.30 3.17
N HIS A 41 -14.31 9.12 2.60
CA HIS A 41 -14.31 8.93 1.16
C HIS A 41 -15.68 9.20 0.52
N ARG A 42 -16.79 9.00 1.24
CA ARG A 42 -18.12 9.33 0.73
C ARG A 42 -18.29 10.82 0.38
N ALA A 43 -17.72 11.68 1.23
CA ALA A 43 -17.77 13.14 1.00
C ALA A 43 -16.88 13.59 -0.18
N ALA A 44 -15.96 12.73 -0.63
CA ALA A 44 -15.11 12.98 -1.79
C ALA A 44 -15.75 12.56 -3.14
N MET A 45 -16.94 11.95 -3.11
CA MET A 45 -17.63 11.47 -4.31
C MET A 45 -18.75 12.43 -4.72
N ASP A 46 -19.15 12.36 -5.99
CA ASP A 46 -20.31 13.08 -6.52
C ASP A 46 -21.59 12.36 -6.17
N GLU A 47 -21.54 11.02 -6.11
CA GLU A 47 -22.62 10.12 -5.77
C GLU A 47 -22.10 8.94 -4.94
N THR A 48 -22.93 8.35 -4.05
CA THR A 48 -22.50 7.19 -3.24
C THR A 48 -23.60 6.14 -3.16
N VAL A 49 -23.22 4.86 -3.30
CA VAL A 49 -24.11 3.70 -3.28
C VAL A 49 -23.73 2.78 -2.13
N ALA A 50 -24.74 2.34 -1.34
CA ALA A 50 -24.53 1.33 -0.31
C ALA A 50 -24.42 -0.06 -0.94
N ILE A 51 -23.40 -0.85 -0.50
CA ILE A 51 -23.13 -2.19 -1.07
C ILE A 51 -23.27 -3.34 -0.07
N GLY A 52 -23.86 -3.11 1.09
CA GLY A 52 -24.17 -4.18 2.04
C GLY A 52 -23.60 -4.00 3.44
N GLY A 53 -23.51 -5.13 4.15
CA GLY A 53 -23.13 -5.20 5.55
C GLY A 53 -21.68 -4.79 5.88
N PRO A 54 -21.28 -4.84 7.17
CA PRO A 54 -19.99 -4.33 7.60
C PRO A 54 -18.80 -5.22 7.20
N LEU A 55 -19.02 -6.53 6.98
CA LEU A 55 -17.94 -7.43 6.63
C LEU A 55 -17.52 -7.25 5.17
N PRO A 56 -16.22 -7.43 4.84
CA PRO A 56 -15.75 -7.37 3.45
C PRO A 56 -16.51 -8.33 2.51
N ALA A 57 -16.78 -9.55 2.95
CA ALA A 57 -17.50 -10.56 2.18
C ALA A 57 -18.95 -10.15 1.83
N ASP A 58 -19.59 -9.35 2.68
CA ASP A 58 -20.96 -8.88 2.50
C ASP A 58 -21.05 -7.57 1.70
N SER A 59 -19.89 -6.97 1.36
CA SER A 59 -19.81 -5.65 0.74
C SER A 59 -18.69 -5.55 -0.32
N TYR A 60 -17.51 -5.08 0.03
CA TYR A 60 -16.41 -4.78 -0.91
C TYR A 60 -15.84 -6.00 -1.66
N LEU A 61 -16.02 -7.22 -1.15
CA LEU A 61 -15.66 -8.47 -1.82
C LEU A 61 -16.84 -9.14 -2.51
N HIS A 62 -18.05 -8.59 -2.40
CA HIS A 62 -19.25 -9.15 -2.99
C HIS A 62 -19.45 -8.63 -4.42
N ILE A 63 -18.99 -9.40 -5.40
CA ILE A 63 -18.98 -9.02 -6.83
C ILE A 63 -20.36 -8.52 -7.30
N ALA A 64 -21.44 -9.26 -7.01
CA ALA A 64 -22.78 -8.89 -7.47
C ALA A 64 -23.25 -7.55 -6.90
N HIS A 65 -22.95 -7.23 -5.63
CA HIS A 65 -23.33 -5.94 -5.03
C HIS A 65 -22.57 -4.77 -5.68
N VAL A 66 -21.29 -4.96 -6.01
CA VAL A 66 -20.50 -3.91 -6.68
C VAL A 66 -20.98 -3.69 -8.12
N LEU A 67 -21.28 -4.76 -8.87
CA LEU A 67 -21.82 -4.66 -10.22
C LEU A 67 -23.22 -4.04 -10.22
N GLN A 68 -24.09 -4.44 -9.30
CA GLN A 68 -25.43 -3.82 -9.16
C GLN A 68 -25.31 -2.32 -8.88
N ALA A 69 -24.40 -1.91 -7.98
CA ALA A 69 -24.14 -0.49 -7.72
C ALA A 69 -23.67 0.26 -8.98
N ALA A 70 -22.87 -0.39 -9.85
CA ALA A 70 -22.44 0.20 -11.11
C ALA A 70 -23.60 0.40 -12.09
N HIS A 71 -24.50 -0.58 -12.20
CA HIS A 71 -25.70 -0.46 -13.03
C HIS A 71 -26.68 0.58 -12.52
N ASP A 72 -27.01 0.56 -11.23
CA ASP A 72 -27.96 1.51 -10.61
C ASP A 72 -27.48 2.96 -10.75
N SER A 73 -26.18 3.17 -10.74
CA SER A 73 -25.56 4.49 -10.90
C SER A 73 -25.14 4.81 -12.35
N HIS A 74 -25.48 3.96 -13.32
CA HIS A 74 -25.12 4.13 -14.72
C HIS A 74 -23.62 4.39 -14.94
N ALA A 75 -22.76 3.65 -14.26
CA ALA A 75 -21.32 3.76 -14.43
C ALA A 75 -20.88 3.20 -15.79
N ASP A 76 -19.92 3.87 -16.44
CA ASP A 76 -19.28 3.39 -17.69
C ASP A 76 -18.07 2.49 -17.38
N ALA A 77 -17.43 2.73 -16.22
CA ALA A 77 -16.19 2.08 -15.85
C ALA A 77 -16.11 1.86 -14.34
N ILE A 78 -15.26 0.92 -13.93
CA ILE A 78 -14.97 0.62 -12.52
C ILE A 78 -13.47 0.71 -12.27
N HIS A 79 -13.06 1.53 -11.28
CA HIS A 79 -11.70 1.56 -10.77
C HIS A 79 -11.64 0.79 -9.44
N PRO A 80 -10.91 -0.33 -9.36
CA PRO A 80 -10.88 -1.17 -8.17
C PRO A 80 -9.94 -0.65 -7.07
N GLY A 81 -9.07 0.33 -7.35
CA GLY A 81 -8.01 0.76 -6.45
C GLY A 81 -6.98 -0.33 -6.22
N TYR A 82 -6.73 -0.67 -4.95
CA TYR A 82 -5.92 -1.82 -4.52
C TYR A 82 -6.61 -2.59 -3.38
N GLY A 83 -6.24 -3.86 -3.17
CA GLY A 83 -6.96 -4.76 -2.25
C GLY A 83 -8.36 -5.12 -2.76
N PHE A 84 -9.17 -5.76 -1.92
CA PHE A 84 -10.51 -6.24 -2.27
C PHE A 84 -10.56 -6.97 -3.63
N LEU A 85 -11.30 -6.43 -4.60
CA LEU A 85 -11.49 -7.05 -5.91
C LEU A 85 -10.46 -6.62 -6.97
N SER A 86 -9.44 -5.83 -6.61
CA SER A 86 -8.49 -5.26 -7.58
C SER A 86 -7.63 -6.30 -8.33
N GLU A 87 -7.44 -7.48 -7.76
CA GLU A 87 -6.70 -8.59 -8.36
C GLU A 87 -7.60 -9.83 -8.59
N ASN A 88 -8.90 -9.62 -8.70
CA ASN A 88 -9.87 -10.70 -8.91
C ASN A 88 -10.23 -10.84 -10.40
N PRO A 89 -9.72 -11.89 -11.10
CA PRO A 89 -9.97 -12.07 -12.53
C PRO A 89 -11.45 -12.31 -12.85
N THR A 90 -12.18 -12.99 -11.97
CA THR A 90 -13.64 -13.21 -12.15
C THR A 90 -14.38 -11.87 -12.14
N PHE A 91 -14.02 -10.95 -11.25
CA PHE A 91 -14.64 -9.62 -11.24
C PHE A 91 -14.34 -8.85 -12.51
N ALA A 92 -13.09 -8.85 -12.96
CA ALA A 92 -12.70 -8.18 -14.20
C ALA A 92 -13.42 -8.77 -15.43
N THR A 93 -13.57 -10.10 -15.50
CA THR A 93 -14.36 -10.79 -16.55
C THR A 93 -15.82 -10.36 -16.50
N ARG A 94 -16.46 -10.39 -15.31
CA ARG A 94 -17.85 -9.98 -15.14
C ARG A 94 -18.08 -8.51 -15.53
N CYS A 95 -17.14 -7.62 -15.22
CA CYS A 95 -17.24 -6.23 -15.70
C CYS A 95 -17.34 -6.18 -17.24
N ALA A 96 -16.49 -6.92 -17.93
CA ALA A 96 -16.48 -6.95 -19.40
C ALA A 96 -17.78 -7.56 -19.99
N GLU A 97 -18.28 -8.66 -19.41
CA GLU A 97 -19.54 -9.29 -19.78
C GLU A 97 -20.74 -8.35 -19.64
N GLU A 98 -20.70 -7.46 -18.64
CA GLU A 98 -21.76 -6.50 -18.34
C GLU A 98 -21.55 -5.13 -19.03
N GLY A 99 -20.56 -5.03 -19.94
CA GLY A 99 -20.29 -3.82 -20.72
C GLY A 99 -19.61 -2.70 -19.94
N LEU A 100 -19.06 -3.00 -18.76
CA LEU A 100 -18.33 -2.08 -17.89
C LEU A 100 -16.83 -2.15 -18.17
N VAL A 101 -16.17 -1.01 -18.30
CA VAL A 101 -14.71 -0.99 -18.47
C VAL A 101 -14.03 -1.15 -17.11
N PHE A 102 -13.26 -2.23 -16.94
CA PHE A 102 -12.42 -2.42 -15.76
C PHE A 102 -11.11 -1.62 -15.90
N VAL A 103 -10.85 -0.70 -14.96
CA VAL A 103 -9.60 0.08 -14.93
C VAL A 103 -8.49 -0.74 -14.26
N GLY A 104 -7.87 -1.59 -15.05
CA GLY A 104 -6.86 -2.54 -14.62
C GLY A 104 -6.37 -3.43 -15.77
N PRO A 105 -5.60 -4.49 -15.47
CA PRO A 105 -5.12 -5.42 -16.49
C PRO A 105 -6.24 -6.32 -17.04
N PRO A 106 -6.02 -6.96 -18.21
CA PRO A 106 -6.92 -7.98 -18.73
C PRO A 106 -7.06 -9.16 -17.75
N PRO A 107 -8.25 -9.80 -17.68
CA PRO A 107 -8.50 -10.93 -16.77
C PRO A 107 -7.49 -12.07 -16.89
N ASP A 108 -7.10 -12.44 -18.12
CA ASP A 108 -6.14 -13.54 -18.37
C ASP A 108 -4.75 -13.19 -17.83
N ALA A 109 -4.28 -11.97 -18.05
CA ALA A 109 -2.99 -11.49 -17.51
C ALA A 109 -3.04 -11.41 -15.98
N MET A 110 -4.18 -11.04 -15.41
CA MET A 110 -4.41 -11.02 -13.96
C MET A 110 -4.38 -12.44 -13.38
N ALA A 111 -5.07 -13.38 -13.99
CA ALA A 111 -5.07 -14.79 -13.57
C ALA A 111 -3.66 -15.39 -13.63
N LEU A 112 -2.94 -15.16 -14.74
CA LEU A 112 -1.57 -15.64 -14.92
C LEU A 112 -0.60 -15.05 -13.89
N SER A 113 -0.73 -13.76 -13.57
CA SER A 113 0.11 -13.11 -12.56
C SER A 113 -0.22 -13.55 -11.13
N GLY A 114 -1.47 -13.89 -10.86
CA GLY A 114 -1.94 -14.35 -9.54
C GLY A 114 -1.55 -15.80 -9.23
N ASP A 115 -1.31 -16.64 -10.24
CA ASP A 115 -0.75 -17.98 -10.08
C ASP A 115 0.78 -17.89 -10.00
N LYS A 116 1.32 -18.04 -8.80
CA LYS A 116 2.77 -17.87 -8.54
C LYS A 116 3.65 -18.82 -9.33
N ILE A 117 3.20 -20.06 -9.55
CA ILE A 117 3.96 -21.05 -10.34
C ILE A 117 3.92 -20.67 -11.81
N ALA A 118 2.75 -20.34 -12.34
CA ALA A 118 2.60 -19.95 -13.75
C ALA A 118 3.33 -18.63 -14.05
N ALA A 119 3.22 -17.64 -13.19
CA ALA A 119 3.96 -16.37 -13.29
C ALA A 119 5.48 -16.62 -13.30
N ARG A 120 5.99 -17.39 -12.34
CA ARG A 120 7.40 -17.75 -12.22
C ARG A 120 7.91 -18.47 -13.47
N LYS A 121 7.20 -19.49 -13.96
CA LYS A 121 7.53 -20.21 -15.21
C LYS A 121 7.58 -19.26 -16.41
N SER A 122 6.59 -18.40 -16.53
CA SER A 122 6.50 -17.45 -17.63
C SER A 122 7.64 -16.44 -17.60
N MET A 123 7.94 -15.90 -16.41
CA MET A 123 9.07 -15.00 -16.24
C MET A 123 10.42 -15.68 -16.54
N ALA A 124 10.63 -16.92 -16.09
CA ALA A 124 11.84 -17.68 -16.40
C ALA A 124 12.02 -17.90 -17.91
N ARG A 125 10.95 -18.23 -18.65
CA ARG A 125 10.97 -18.36 -20.12
C ARG A 125 11.34 -17.06 -20.83
N LEU A 126 10.98 -15.93 -20.24
CA LEU A 126 11.33 -14.60 -20.74
C LEU A 126 12.73 -14.13 -20.31
N GLY A 127 13.52 -15.04 -19.71
CA GLY A 127 14.88 -14.76 -19.26
C GLY A 127 14.96 -13.88 -17.99
N VAL A 128 13.90 -13.82 -17.22
CA VAL A 128 13.90 -13.14 -15.91
C VAL A 128 14.50 -14.11 -14.87
N PRO A 129 15.54 -13.72 -14.13
CA PRO A 129 16.11 -14.57 -13.10
C PRO A 129 15.06 -14.92 -12.02
N VAL A 130 14.98 -16.19 -11.65
CA VAL A 130 14.09 -16.67 -10.58
C VAL A 130 14.91 -17.30 -9.45
N THR A 131 14.41 -17.28 -8.23
CA THR A 131 15.07 -17.91 -7.07
C THR A 131 15.16 -19.42 -7.30
N ALA A 132 16.24 -20.09 -6.87
CA ALA A 132 16.33 -21.55 -6.95
C ALA A 132 15.15 -22.19 -6.22
N GLY A 133 14.46 -23.14 -6.87
CA GLY A 133 13.23 -23.72 -6.35
C GLY A 133 12.54 -24.62 -7.38
N VAL A 134 11.33 -25.06 -7.04
CA VAL A 134 10.51 -25.89 -7.94
C VAL A 134 9.36 -25.09 -8.54
N ASP A 135 9.03 -25.40 -9.79
CA ASP A 135 7.95 -24.77 -10.55
C ASP A 135 6.70 -25.67 -10.61
N ARG A 136 6.41 -26.38 -9.53
CA ARG A 136 5.26 -27.25 -9.36
C ARG A 136 4.87 -27.35 -7.90
N SER A 137 3.66 -27.82 -7.64
CA SER A 137 3.21 -28.14 -6.28
C SER A 137 3.98 -29.36 -5.75
N LEU A 138 4.20 -29.35 -4.45
CA LEU A 138 4.79 -30.47 -3.71
C LEU A 138 3.66 -31.37 -3.17
N GLU A 139 3.74 -32.66 -3.46
CA GLU A 139 2.70 -33.62 -3.13
C GLU A 139 2.88 -34.23 -1.73
N SER A 140 4.14 -34.37 -1.27
CA SER A 140 4.46 -35.05 0.00
C SER A 140 5.63 -34.41 0.75
N VAL A 141 5.77 -34.80 2.03
CA VAL A 141 6.92 -34.41 2.87
C VAL A 141 8.22 -35.03 2.32
N GLU A 142 8.16 -36.24 1.79
CA GLU A 142 9.31 -36.97 1.23
C GLU A 142 9.85 -36.24 0.01
N GLU A 143 8.96 -35.80 -0.88
CA GLU A 143 9.32 -34.99 -2.03
C GLU A 143 9.90 -33.63 -1.58
N ALA A 144 9.27 -32.97 -0.61
CA ALA A 144 9.77 -31.73 -0.06
C ALA A 144 11.19 -31.88 0.54
N ARG A 145 11.50 -33.03 1.16
CA ARG A 145 12.84 -33.32 1.69
C ARG A 145 13.86 -33.46 0.56
N ALA A 146 13.52 -34.17 -0.52
CA ALA A 146 14.40 -34.36 -1.68
C ALA A 146 14.71 -32.98 -2.33
N VAL A 147 13.70 -32.19 -2.58
CA VAL A 147 13.84 -30.84 -3.13
C VAL A 147 14.66 -29.93 -2.20
N ALA A 148 14.42 -29.95 -0.89
CA ALA A 148 15.17 -29.15 0.06
C ALA A 148 16.66 -29.55 0.14
N ALA A 149 16.96 -30.85 -0.06
CA ALA A 149 18.35 -31.33 -0.11
C ALA A 149 19.07 -30.82 -1.37
N GLU A 150 18.39 -30.75 -2.52
CA GLU A 150 18.93 -30.19 -3.76
C GLU A 150 19.16 -28.68 -3.68
N ILE A 151 18.17 -27.91 -3.23
CA ILE A 151 18.24 -26.45 -3.11
C ILE A 151 19.21 -26.02 -2.01
N GLY A 152 19.33 -26.82 -0.95
CA GLY A 152 20.06 -26.51 0.28
C GLY A 152 19.29 -25.56 1.22
N TYR A 153 19.44 -25.81 2.53
CA TYR A 153 18.79 -24.97 3.56
C TYR A 153 19.46 -23.58 3.71
N PRO A 154 18.74 -22.55 4.14
CA PRO A 154 17.32 -22.54 4.46
C PRO A 154 16.45 -22.51 3.21
N VAL A 155 15.24 -23.06 3.32
CA VAL A 155 14.22 -23.05 2.26
C VAL A 155 12.94 -22.35 2.74
N LEU A 156 12.08 -21.97 1.80
CA LEU A 156 10.82 -21.29 2.05
C LEU A 156 9.69 -22.00 1.33
N PHE A 157 8.69 -22.49 2.07
CA PHE A 157 7.41 -22.87 1.51
C PHE A 157 6.56 -21.66 1.18
N LYS A 158 5.89 -21.69 0.05
CA LYS A 158 4.91 -20.67 -0.36
C LYS A 158 3.64 -21.35 -0.85
N ALA A 159 2.47 -20.82 -0.47
CA ALA A 159 1.21 -21.22 -1.08
C ALA A 159 1.19 -20.81 -2.56
N THR A 160 0.63 -21.65 -3.43
CA THR A 160 0.52 -21.37 -4.86
C THR A 160 -0.50 -20.27 -5.16
N ALA A 161 -1.58 -20.24 -4.36
CA ALA A 161 -2.62 -19.22 -4.42
C ALA A 161 -2.46 -18.18 -3.31
N GLY A 162 -3.01 -16.98 -3.54
CA GLY A 162 -3.02 -15.88 -2.56
C GLY A 162 -1.75 -15.03 -2.52
N GLY A 163 -1.75 -14.01 -1.65
CA GLY A 163 -0.69 -13.00 -1.54
C GLY A 163 -0.44 -12.57 -0.10
N GLY A 164 0.33 -11.48 0.08
CA GLY A 164 0.57 -10.88 1.40
C GLY A 164 1.39 -11.71 2.38
N GLY A 165 2.11 -12.75 1.92
CA GLY A 165 2.95 -13.60 2.75
C GLY A 165 2.20 -14.63 3.61
N ILE A 166 0.89 -14.78 3.43
CA ILE A 166 0.10 -15.83 4.10
C ILE A 166 0.46 -17.19 3.49
N GLY A 167 0.63 -18.21 4.33
CA GLY A 167 1.04 -19.56 3.89
C GLY A 167 2.54 -19.67 3.54
N MET A 168 3.36 -18.70 3.95
CA MET A 168 4.81 -18.78 3.85
C MET A 168 5.40 -19.37 5.14
N SER A 169 6.28 -20.37 5.00
CA SER A 169 6.96 -21.01 6.13
C SER A 169 8.43 -21.26 5.82
N ARG A 170 9.30 -20.61 6.62
CA ARG A 170 10.76 -20.80 6.52
C ARG A 170 11.20 -22.02 7.27
N VAL A 171 12.10 -22.79 6.67
CA VAL A 171 12.72 -23.98 7.25
C VAL A 171 14.23 -23.82 7.23
N ASP A 172 14.84 -23.77 8.40
CA ASP A 172 16.29 -23.60 8.55
C ASP A 172 17.04 -24.95 8.60
N ARG A 173 16.37 -26.03 9.04
CA ARG A 173 17.01 -27.34 9.29
C ARG A 173 16.12 -28.49 8.80
N PRO A 174 16.70 -29.61 8.35
CA PRO A 174 15.94 -30.78 7.88
C PRO A 174 14.91 -31.33 8.88
N ALA A 175 15.22 -31.25 10.18
CA ALA A 175 14.35 -31.76 11.24
C ALA A 175 13.01 -31.01 11.33
N ASP A 176 12.99 -29.72 10.96
CA ASP A 176 11.81 -28.86 11.10
C ASP A 176 10.89 -28.95 9.87
N LEU A 177 11.33 -29.61 8.76
CA LEU A 177 10.66 -29.53 7.46
C LEU A 177 9.25 -30.12 7.45
N ALA A 178 9.07 -31.32 8.03
CA ALA A 178 7.76 -32.00 8.02
C ALA A 178 6.69 -31.18 8.74
N ALA A 179 7.00 -30.68 9.94
CA ALA A 179 6.07 -29.86 10.73
C ALA A 179 5.74 -28.53 10.00
N ALA A 180 6.74 -27.92 9.36
CA ALA A 180 6.56 -26.68 8.60
C ALA A 180 5.70 -26.91 7.34
N PHE A 181 5.85 -28.05 6.64
CA PHE A 181 5.05 -28.40 5.49
C PHE A 181 3.57 -28.56 5.84
N GLU A 182 3.25 -29.34 6.86
CA GLU A 182 1.87 -29.56 7.29
C GLU A 182 1.21 -28.27 7.82
N SER A 183 1.96 -27.49 8.58
CA SER A 183 1.48 -26.18 9.06
C SER A 183 1.18 -25.22 7.90
N ALA A 184 2.08 -25.13 6.91
CA ALA A 184 1.90 -24.25 5.76
C ALA A 184 0.70 -24.69 4.90
N ARG A 185 0.50 -26.01 4.69
CA ARG A 185 -0.67 -26.56 3.99
C ARG A 185 -1.98 -26.19 4.68
N SER A 186 -2.04 -26.40 6.00
CA SER A 186 -3.22 -26.07 6.80
C SER A 186 -3.57 -24.57 6.71
N VAL A 187 -2.56 -23.70 6.79
CA VAL A 187 -2.75 -22.25 6.67
C VAL A 187 -3.21 -21.86 5.26
N ALA A 188 -2.63 -22.45 4.22
CA ALA A 188 -3.00 -22.20 2.82
C ALA A 188 -4.45 -22.64 2.55
N LEU A 189 -4.83 -23.83 3.00
CA LEU A 189 -6.19 -24.35 2.86
C LEU A 189 -7.22 -23.45 3.57
N ALA A 190 -6.93 -23.04 4.81
CA ALA A 190 -7.85 -22.21 5.60
C ALA A 190 -8.06 -20.82 5.03
N ASN A 191 -7.04 -20.21 4.39
CA ASN A 191 -7.12 -18.85 3.90
C ASN A 191 -7.48 -18.74 2.40
N PHE A 192 -7.12 -19.74 1.59
CA PHE A 192 -7.26 -19.68 0.14
C PHE A 192 -8.11 -20.82 -0.45
N GLY A 193 -8.56 -21.79 0.38
CA GLY A 193 -9.28 -22.97 -0.10
C GLY A 193 -8.41 -23.94 -0.92
N ASN A 194 -7.08 -23.71 -0.99
CA ASN A 194 -6.11 -24.51 -1.71
C ASN A 194 -4.90 -24.79 -0.82
N ALA A 195 -4.53 -26.07 -0.66
CA ALA A 195 -3.42 -26.52 0.17
C ALA A 195 -2.09 -26.65 -0.58
N ASP A 196 -2.05 -26.31 -1.86
CA ASP A 196 -0.88 -26.49 -2.73
C ASP A 196 0.26 -25.56 -2.32
N LEU A 197 1.44 -26.16 -2.13
CA LEU A 197 2.67 -25.46 -1.78
C LEU A 197 3.75 -25.72 -2.83
N PHE A 198 4.60 -24.73 -3.04
CA PHE A 198 5.89 -24.89 -3.72
C PHE A 198 7.03 -24.45 -2.81
N MET A 199 8.27 -24.72 -3.19
CA MET A 199 9.46 -24.44 -2.40
C MET A 199 10.47 -23.62 -3.18
N GLU A 200 11.08 -22.66 -2.49
CA GLU A 200 12.20 -21.86 -2.99
C GLU A 200 13.32 -21.76 -1.97
N LYS A 201 14.53 -21.43 -2.43
CA LYS A 201 15.63 -21.02 -1.57
C LYS A 201 15.24 -19.78 -0.78
N TYR A 202 15.42 -19.81 0.54
CA TYR A 202 15.27 -18.61 1.37
C TYR A 202 16.52 -17.75 1.28
N LEU A 203 16.36 -16.52 0.81
CA LEU A 203 17.45 -15.55 0.71
C LEU A 203 17.57 -14.75 2.01
N ARG A 204 18.68 -14.95 2.75
CA ARG A 204 18.91 -14.23 4.00
C ARG A 204 19.28 -12.77 3.71
N ARG A 205 18.72 -11.84 4.50
CA ARG A 205 18.97 -10.40 4.35
C ARG A 205 18.75 -9.87 2.93
N ALA A 206 17.83 -10.47 2.18
CA ALA A 206 17.46 -9.96 0.89
C ALA A 206 16.80 -8.58 1.00
N ARG A 207 17.06 -7.70 0.01
CA ARG A 207 16.26 -6.50 -0.20
C ARG A 207 15.03 -6.85 -1.03
N HIS A 208 13.95 -6.16 -0.75
CA HIS A 208 12.76 -6.17 -1.57
C HIS A 208 12.71 -4.87 -2.38
N VAL A 209 12.89 -4.98 -3.67
CA VAL A 209 12.75 -3.85 -4.59
C VAL A 209 11.71 -4.19 -5.65
N GLU A 210 11.06 -3.16 -6.17
CA GLU A 210 9.99 -3.35 -7.14
C GLU A 210 10.03 -2.28 -8.22
N VAL A 211 9.49 -2.62 -9.39
CA VAL A 211 9.42 -1.71 -10.52
C VAL A 211 7.96 -1.53 -10.93
N GLN A 212 7.48 -0.30 -10.84
CA GLN A 212 6.21 0.11 -11.42
C GLN A 212 6.31 0.12 -12.93
N VAL A 213 5.32 -0.47 -13.60
CA VAL A 213 5.22 -0.48 -15.06
C VAL A 213 3.83 0.02 -15.45
N LEU A 214 3.75 0.76 -16.54
CA LEU A 214 2.53 1.09 -17.28
C LEU A 214 2.66 0.54 -18.70
N LEU A 215 1.65 -0.21 -19.14
CA LEU A 215 1.59 -0.74 -20.50
C LEU A 215 0.25 -0.40 -21.15
N ASP A 216 0.30 0.06 -22.38
CA ASP A 216 -0.88 0.10 -23.25
C ASP A 216 -0.75 -0.93 -24.39
N SER A 217 -1.52 -0.78 -25.46
CA SER A 217 -1.50 -1.72 -26.59
C SER A 217 -0.27 -1.58 -27.49
N ARG A 218 0.49 -0.48 -27.39
CA ARG A 218 1.62 -0.11 -28.24
C ARG A 218 2.90 0.01 -27.46
N ASP A 219 2.85 0.77 -26.36
CA ASP A 219 4.02 1.21 -25.61
C ASP A 219 4.02 0.70 -24.16
N GLY A 220 5.15 0.86 -23.50
CA GLY A 220 5.33 0.53 -22.10
C GLY A 220 6.43 1.33 -21.46
N VAL A 221 6.17 1.77 -20.24
CA VAL A 221 7.07 2.60 -19.44
C VAL A 221 7.34 1.91 -18.11
N GLY A 222 8.63 1.75 -17.78
CA GLY A 222 9.08 1.29 -16.48
C GLY A 222 9.65 2.44 -15.66
N PHE A 223 9.23 2.54 -14.41
CA PHE A 223 9.64 3.62 -13.52
C PHE A 223 10.86 3.24 -12.69
N VAL A 224 11.50 4.23 -12.07
CA VAL A 224 12.54 4.00 -11.09
C VAL A 224 12.02 3.12 -9.96
N GLU A 225 12.87 2.19 -9.53
CA GLU A 225 12.52 1.20 -8.52
C GLU A 225 12.14 1.82 -7.17
N ARG A 226 11.28 1.13 -6.45
CA ARG A 226 10.96 1.39 -5.04
C ARG A 226 11.65 0.36 -4.16
N GLU A 227 12.21 0.79 -3.04
CA GLU A 227 12.75 -0.04 -1.98
C GLU A 227 11.66 -0.30 -0.94
N CYS A 228 11.30 -1.55 -0.73
CA CYS A 228 10.20 -1.98 0.13
C CYS A 228 10.64 -2.97 1.22
N SER A 229 11.94 -2.99 1.57
CA SER A 229 12.51 -3.97 2.52
C SER A 229 12.03 -3.79 3.95
N VAL A 230 11.54 -2.60 4.33
CA VAL A 230 11.04 -2.37 5.70
C VAL A 230 9.65 -2.95 5.83
N GLN A 231 9.60 -4.20 6.28
CA GLN A 231 8.39 -5.01 6.35
C GLN A 231 8.22 -5.62 7.74
N ARG A 232 6.96 -5.90 8.08
CA ARG A 232 6.60 -6.73 9.22
C ARG A 232 5.63 -7.81 8.76
N ARG A 233 5.96 -9.08 8.95
CA ARG A 233 5.14 -10.21 8.47
C ARG A 233 4.77 -10.07 6.99
N HIS A 234 5.73 -9.67 6.16
CA HIS A 234 5.57 -9.40 4.72
C HIS A 234 4.68 -8.19 4.36
N GLN A 235 4.20 -7.43 5.35
CA GLN A 235 3.51 -6.16 5.10
C GLN A 235 4.52 -5.01 5.11
N LYS A 236 4.56 -4.25 4.03
CA LYS A 236 5.40 -3.06 3.87
C LYS A 236 4.99 -1.98 4.88
N LEU A 237 5.94 -1.30 5.49
CA LEU A 237 5.70 -0.24 6.49
C LEU A 237 6.34 1.10 6.09
N VAL A 238 7.49 1.03 5.40
CA VAL A 238 8.18 2.19 4.84
C VAL A 238 8.68 1.83 3.46
N GLU A 239 8.41 2.70 2.51
CA GLU A 239 8.86 2.59 1.13
C GLU A 239 9.63 3.85 0.73
N GLU A 240 10.65 3.70 -0.11
CA GLU A 240 11.43 4.83 -0.61
C GLU A 240 11.85 4.64 -2.08
N THR A 241 12.06 5.73 -2.79
CA THR A 241 12.56 5.73 -4.16
C THR A 241 13.49 6.92 -4.42
N PRO A 242 14.63 6.69 -5.08
CA PRO A 242 15.19 5.40 -5.48
C PRO A 242 15.72 4.59 -4.30
N SER A 243 15.91 3.29 -4.50
CA SER A 243 16.53 2.41 -3.51
C SER A 243 17.98 2.82 -3.23
N PRO A 244 18.39 2.91 -1.96
CA PRO A 244 19.80 3.13 -1.59
C PRO A 244 20.70 1.95 -1.92
N GLY A 245 20.14 0.76 -2.22
CA GLY A 245 20.87 -0.45 -2.56
C GLY A 245 21.00 -0.71 -4.06
N VAL A 246 20.47 0.16 -4.94
CA VAL A 246 20.42 -0.05 -6.39
C VAL A 246 21.22 1.01 -7.13
N GLY A 247 22.32 0.59 -7.75
CA GLY A 247 23.11 1.44 -8.64
C GLY A 247 22.49 1.57 -10.04
N GLN A 248 22.97 2.54 -10.85
CA GLN A 248 22.37 2.87 -12.13
C GLN A 248 22.27 1.70 -13.12
N SER A 249 23.33 0.90 -13.25
CA SER A 249 23.34 -0.25 -14.16
C SER A 249 22.32 -1.33 -13.76
N LEU A 250 22.19 -1.60 -12.44
CA LEU A 250 21.21 -2.55 -11.94
C LEU A 250 19.78 -2.01 -12.13
N ARG A 251 19.57 -0.71 -11.91
CA ARG A 251 18.29 -0.03 -12.15
C ARG A 251 17.80 -0.21 -13.56
N SER A 252 18.65 0.09 -14.56
CA SER A 252 18.28 -0.09 -15.97
C SER A 252 17.87 -1.54 -16.25
N ARG A 253 18.63 -2.52 -15.77
CA ARG A 253 18.29 -3.94 -15.95
C ARG A 253 16.97 -4.34 -15.28
N LEU A 254 16.69 -3.84 -14.08
CA LEU A 254 15.42 -4.09 -13.38
C LEU A 254 14.23 -3.54 -14.17
N ILE A 255 14.35 -2.30 -14.66
CA ILE A 255 13.31 -1.63 -15.47
C ILE A 255 13.07 -2.43 -16.75
N ASP A 256 14.10 -2.71 -17.53
CA ASP A 256 14.00 -3.45 -18.79
C ASP A 256 13.40 -4.85 -18.56
N THR A 257 13.81 -5.51 -17.49
CA THR A 257 13.29 -6.84 -17.11
C THR A 257 11.82 -6.79 -16.73
N ALA A 258 11.39 -5.79 -15.96
CA ALA A 258 10.00 -5.63 -15.55
C ALA A 258 9.08 -5.34 -16.75
N VAL A 259 9.46 -4.41 -17.62
CA VAL A 259 8.69 -4.07 -18.83
C VAL A 259 8.58 -5.27 -19.76
N ARG A 260 9.70 -5.94 -20.06
CA ARG A 260 9.73 -7.13 -20.92
C ARG A 260 8.90 -8.27 -20.32
N GLY A 261 9.01 -8.50 -19.01
CA GLY A 261 8.26 -9.53 -18.30
C GLY A 261 6.77 -9.32 -18.41
N LEU A 262 6.26 -8.15 -18.03
CA LEU A 262 4.83 -7.86 -18.09
C LEU A 262 4.30 -7.84 -19.53
N ARG A 263 5.05 -7.30 -20.49
CA ARG A 263 4.66 -7.34 -21.91
C ARG A 263 4.51 -8.79 -22.40
N GLY A 264 5.44 -9.68 -22.03
CA GLY A 264 5.39 -11.10 -22.37
C GLY A 264 4.23 -11.87 -21.72
N LEU A 265 3.63 -11.35 -20.64
CA LEU A 265 2.40 -11.87 -20.02
C LEU A 265 1.11 -11.32 -20.68
N GLY A 266 1.20 -10.53 -21.73
CA GLY A 266 0.04 -9.87 -22.33
C GLY A 266 -0.59 -8.78 -21.45
N TYR A 267 0.18 -8.25 -20.51
CA TYR A 267 -0.29 -7.30 -19.51
C TYR A 267 -0.59 -5.93 -20.11
N ARG A 268 -1.59 -5.25 -19.56
CA ARG A 268 -1.93 -3.84 -19.85
C ARG A 268 -2.26 -3.13 -18.55
N ASN A 269 -2.24 -1.80 -18.59
CA ASN A 269 -2.49 -0.92 -17.45
C ASN A 269 -1.34 -0.92 -16.44
N ALA A 270 -1.59 -0.52 -15.19
CA ALA A 270 -0.59 -0.44 -14.15
C ALA A 270 -0.33 -1.80 -13.52
N GLY A 271 0.93 -2.19 -13.45
CA GLY A 271 1.41 -3.38 -12.75
C GLY A 271 2.74 -3.12 -12.08
N THR A 272 3.09 -3.97 -11.14
CA THR A 272 4.37 -3.90 -10.43
C THR A 272 5.04 -5.25 -10.43
N VAL A 273 6.31 -5.30 -10.81
CA VAL A 273 7.14 -6.49 -10.72
C VAL A 273 8.03 -6.38 -9.50
N GLU A 274 7.90 -7.30 -8.57
CA GLU A 274 8.69 -7.38 -7.35
C GLU A 274 9.91 -8.29 -7.53
N PHE A 275 11.04 -7.85 -6.97
CA PHE A 275 12.31 -8.56 -7.00
C PHE A 275 12.91 -8.66 -5.61
N LEU A 276 13.64 -9.76 -5.36
CA LEU A 276 14.53 -9.90 -4.23
C LEU A 276 15.98 -9.68 -4.68
N LEU A 277 16.67 -8.74 -4.03
CA LEU A 277 18.10 -8.49 -4.26
C LEU A 277 18.92 -9.14 -3.16
N HIS A 278 19.88 -9.97 -3.57
CA HIS A 278 20.78 -10.68 -2.67
C HIS A 278 22.14 -10.83 -3.36
N ASP A 279 23.21 -10.52 -2.66
CA ASP A 279 24.61 -10.65 -3.17
C ASP A 279 24.83 -10.02 -4.56
N GLY A 280 24.27 -8.82 -4.77
CA GLY A 280 24.42 -8.06 -6.01
C GLY A 280 23.60 -8.61 -7.22
N GLN A 281 22.84 -9.67 -6.99
CA GLN A 281 21.94 -10.26 -7.98
C GLN A 281 20.48 -9.96 -7.62
N TYR A 282 19.57 -10.04 -8.60
CA TYR A 282 18.14 -9.96 -8.38
C TYR A 282 17.44 -11.19 -8.91
N THR A 283 16.36 -11.57 -8.26
CA THR A 283 15.45 -12.63 -8.70
C THR A 283 14.01 -12.14 -8.62
N PHE A 284 13.19 -12.62 -9.54
CA PHE A 284 11.76 -12.38 -9.55
C PHE A 284 11.10 -12.94 -8.28
N ASN A 285 10.21 -12.18 -7.69
CA ASN A 285 9.39 -12.58 -6.55
C ASN A 285 7.93 -12.79 -6.96
N GLU A 286 7.25 -11.72 -7.39
CA GLU A 286 5.85 -11.79 -7.85
C GLU A 286 5.48 -10.59 -8.73
N VAL A 287 4.29 -10.65 -9.33
CA VAL A 287 3.63 -9.53 -10.01
C VAL A 287 2.42 -9.12 -9.21
N ASN A 288 2.28 -7.82 -8.94
CA ASN A 288 1.03 -7.26 -8.43
C ASN A 288 0.26 -6.64 -9.59
N ALA A 289 -0.90 -7.24 -9.89
CA ALA A 289 -1.72 -6.91 -11.04
C ALA A 289 -2.65 -5.70 -10.79
N ARG A 290 -2.13 -4.65 -10.16
CA ARG A 290 -2.87 -3.46 -9.71
C ARG A 290 -1.94 -2.29 -9.43
N LEU A 291 -2.54 -1.14 -9.12
CA LEU A 291 -1.84 -0.03 -8.49
C LEU A 291 -1.36 -0.43 -7.08
N GLN A 292 -0.15 -0.02 -6.70
CA GLN A 292 0.41 -0.27 -5.37
C GLN A 292 0.00 0.83 -4.36
N VAL A 293 0.02 0.50 -3.07
CA VAL A 293 -0.21 1.48 -1.98
C VAL A 293 0.79 2.62 -2.08
N GLU A 294 2.06 2.28 -2.30
CA GLU A 294 3.23 3.15 -2.37
C GLU A 294 3.44 3.87 -3.72
N HIS A 295 2.43 3.84 -4.62
CA HIS A 295 2.51 4.57 -5.88
C HIS A 295 2.84 6.08 -5.74
N PRO A 296 2.45 6.77 -4.65
CA PRO A 296 2.71 8.19 -4.50
C PRO A 296 4.19 8.58 -4.51
N ILE A 297 5.10 7.70 -4.03
CA ILE A 297 6.53 8.02 -4.08
C ILE A 297 7.07 8.03 -5.51
N THR A 298 6.57 7.15 -6.38
CA THR A 298 6.89 7.16 -7.82
C THR A 298 6.36 8.43 -8.48
N GLU A 299 5.12 8.83 -8.18
CA GLU A 299 4.51 10.07 -8.69
C GLU A 299 5.34 11.30 -8.32
N LEU A 300 5.78 11.40 -7.06
CA LEU A 300 6.52 12.58 -6.59
C LEU A 300 7.91 12.73 -7.22
N VAL A 301 8.61 11.63 -7.50
CA VAL A 301 9.92 11.72 -8.13
C VAL A 301 9.89 11.83 -9.65
N THR A 302 8.75 11.50 -10.30
CA THR A 302 8.62 11.53 -11.75
C THR A 302 7.68 12.61 -12.27
N GLY A 303 6.81 13.15 -11.42
CA GLY A 303 5.77 14.09 -11.84
C GLY A 303 4.59 13.44 -12.58
N VAL A 304 4.55 12.11 -12.69
CA VAL A 304 3.51 11.37 -13.42
C VAL A 304 2.39 10.96 -12.47
N ASP A 305 1.15 11.32 -12.75
CA ASP A 305 -0.04 10.80 -12.07
C ASP A 305 -0.39 9.40 -12.61
N LEU A 306 -0.09 8.36 -11.82
CA LEU A 306 -0.31 6.97 -12.22
C LEU A 306 -1.80 6.62 -12.35
N VAL A 307 -2.67 7.20 -11.55
CA VAL A 307 -4.12 6.99 -11.64
C VAL A 307 -4.67 7.60 -12.93
N ARG A 308 -4.18 8.78 -13.33
CA ARG A 308 -4.51 9.40 -14.60
C ARG A 308 -4.14 8.49 -15.78
N GLN A 309 -2.94 7.94 -15.75
CA GLN A 309 -2.50 7.01 -16.80
C GLN A 309 -3.34 5.73 -16.84
N GLN A 310 -3.71 5.18 -15.66
CA GLN A 310 -4.60 4.02 -15.58
C GLN A 310 -5.95 4.28 -16.27
N ILE A 311 -6.58 5.41 -15.96
CA ILE A 311 -7.87 5.81 -16.53
C ILE A 311 -7.74 5.99 -18.05
N ARG A 312 -6.71 6.66 -18.53
CA ARG A 312 -6.46 6.87 -19.96
C ARG A 312 -6.25 5.58 -20.74
N ILE A 313 -5.40 4.68 -20.21
CA ILE A 313 -5.14 3.39 -20.84
C ILE A 313 -6.44 2.57 -20.92
N ALA A 314 -7.22 2.54 -19.87
CA ALA A 314 -8.49 1.83 -19.85
C ALA A 314 -9.55 2.46 -20.77
N ALA A 315 -9.51 3.78 -20.96
CA ALA A 315 -10.38 4.50 -21.90
C ALA A 315 -9.97 4.31 -23.38
N GLY A 316 -8.81 3.69 -23.65
CA GLY A 316 -8.27 3.53 -24.99
C GLY A 316 -7.47 4.73 -25.52
N ASP A 317 -7.27 5.78 -24.71
CA ASP A 317 -6.50 6.98 -25.09
C ASP A 317 -4.98 6.75 -25.08
N GLY A 318 -4.51 5.64 -24.48
CA GLY A 318 -3.10 5.27 -24.39
C GLY A 318 -2.30 6.08 -23.37
N LEU A 319 -0.99 5.79 -23.32
CA LEU A 319 -0.02 6.49 -22.48
C LEU A 319 0.23 7.92 -22.98
N GLU A 320 0.37 8.87 -22.06
CA GLU A 320 0.78 10.27 -22.36
C GLU A 320 2.30 10.46 -22.29
N ILE A 321 3.03 9.45 -21.85
CA ILE A 321 4.46 9.50 -21.58
C ILE A 321 5.20 8.39 -22.31
N SER A 322 6.43 8.66 -22.71
CA SER A 322 7.38 7.69 -23.22
C SER A 322 8.51 7.42 -22.23
N GLN A 323 9.22 6.29 -22.40
CA GLN A 323 10.35 5.95 -21.54
C GLN A 323 11.47 7.00 -21.59
N SER A 324 11.67 7.66 -22.73
CA SER A 324 12.69 8.69 -22.93
C SER A 324 12.38 10.03 -22.25
N GLU A 325 11.09 10.31 -22.01
CA GLU A 325 10.64 11.54 -21.33
C GLU A 325 10.65 11.38 -19.82
N LEU A 326 10.73 10.13 -19.33
CA LEU A 326 10.66 9.84 -17.91
C LEU A 326 11.95 10.27 -17.21
N THR A 327 11.88 11.37 -16.49
CA THR A 327 12.98 11.86 -15.67
C THR A 327 12.68 11.66 -14.18
N ARG A 328 13.74 11.47 -13.39
CA ARG A 328 13.64 11.34 -11.94
C ARG A 328 14.23 12.56 -11.25
N HIS A 329 13.48 13.10 -10.31
CA HIS A 329 13.91 14.24 -9.50
C HIS A 329 13.87 13.91 -8.01
N GLY A 330 15.01 14.08 -7.33
CA GLY A 330 15.10 13.97 -5.88
C GLY A 330 14.94 12.54 -5.36
N HIS A 331 14.35 12.47 -4.17
CA HIS A 331 14.12 11.26 -3.40
C HIS A 331 12.79 11.37 -2.63
N ALA A 332 11.97 10.34 -2.66
CA ALA A 332 10.72 10.28 -1.92
C ALA A 332 10.70 9.08 -0.96
N MET A 333 9.97 9.24 0.14
CA MET A 333 9.74 8.20 1.14
C MET A 333 8.30 8.27 1.61
N GLU A 334 7.68 7.11 1.77
CA GLU A 334 6.36 6.92 2.36
C GLU A 334 6.48 6.16 3.68
N CYS A 335 5.71 6.57 4.69
CA CYS A 335 5.45 5.80 5.90
C CYS A 335 3.96 5.50 5.95
N ARG A 336 3.59 4.23 6.01
CA ARG A 336 2.20 3.82 6.24
C ARG A 336 1.79 4.10 7.66
N VAL A 337 0.76 4.90 7.85
CA VAL A 337 0.20 5.23 9.17
C VAL A 337 -0.98 4.33 9.45
N ASN A 338 -0.74 3.33 10.30
CA ASN A 338 -1.72 2.32 10.68
C ASN A 338 -2.26 2.58 12.09
N ALA A 339 -3.55 2.33 12.28
CA ALA A 339 -4.18 2.27 13.61
C ALA A 339 -3.80 0.96 14.31
N GLU A 340 -2.55 0.87 14.79
CA GLU A 340 -1.93 -0.30 15.41
C GLU A 340 -1.07 0.12 16.60
N ASP A 341 -1.03 -0.70 17.65
CA ASP A 341 -0.16 -0.50 18.81
C ASP A 341 1.17 -1.25 18.65
N PRO A 342 2.28 -0.59 18.28
CA PRO A 342 3.57 -1.24 18.10
C PRO A 342 4.16 -1.81 19.42
N ILE A 343 3.72 -1.31 20.58
CA ILE A 343 4.13 -1.83 21.89
C ILE A 343 3.50 -3.19 22.15
N ARG A 344 2.25 -3.39 21.70
CA ARG A 344 1.51 -4.64 21.79
C ARG A 344 1.61 -5.48 20.53
N ASN A 345 2.81 -5.56 19.95
CA ASN A 345 3.07 -6.35 18.74
C ASN A 345 2.18 -5.97 17.54
N PHE A 346 1.89 -4.67 17.39
CA PHE A 346 1.05 -4.10 16.33
C PHE A 346 -0.39 -4.67 16.35
N LEU A 347 -0.94 -4.79 17.54
CA LEU A 347 -2.36 -5.12 17.68
C LEU A 347 -3.20 -4.00 17.05
N PRO A 348 -4.19 -4.31 16.19
CA PRO A 348 -5.10 -3.31 15.65
C PRO A 348 -5.78 -2.50 16.77
N SER A 349 -5.93 -1.22 16.54
CA SER A 349 -6.54 -0.25 17.47
C SER A 349 -7.76 0.42 16.83
N PRO A 350 -8.86 -0.31 16.63
CA PRO A 350 -10.10 0.29 16.14
C PRO A 350 -10.66 1.29 17.16
N GLY A 351 -11.40 2.30 16.67
CA GLY A 351 -12.00 3.29 17.56
C GLY A 351 -12.22 4.63 16.90
N ARG A 352 -12.69 5.60 17.69
CA ARG A 352 -12.94 6.96 17.20
C ARG A 352 -11.67 7.81 17.30
N ILE A 353 -11.34 8.51 16.22
CA ILE A 353 -10.29 9.53 16.18
C ILE A 353 -10.84 10.81 16.83
N VAL A 354 -10.25 11.20 17.96
CA VAL A 354 -10.68 12.36 18.75
C VAL A 354 -10.03 13.65 18.27
N SER A 355 -8.77 13.55 17.83
CA SER A 355 -8.00 14.67 17.27
C SER A 355 -7.15 14.16 16.11
N TYR A 356 -7.16 14.90 15.00
CA TYR A 356 -6.38 14.59 13.81
C TYR A 356 -5.82 15.86 13.21
N ARG A 357 -4.49 15.97 13.17
CA ARG A 357 -3.80 17.12 12.61
C ARG A 357 -2.62 16.65 11.77
N GLU A 358 -2.71 16.86 10.48
CA GLU A 358 -1.70 16.49 9.50
C GLU A 358 -0.47 17.42 9.58
N PRO A 359 0.75 16.88 9.40
CA PRO A 359 1.92 17.70 9.17
C PRO A 359 1.79 18.44 7.83
N THR A 360 2.32 19.64 7.79
CA THR A 360 2.31 20.49 6.60
C THR A 360 3.71 20.97 6.26
N GLY A 361 3.89 21.46 5.04
CA GLY A 361 5.14 22.04 4.57
C GLY A 361 5.51 21.60 3.16
N SER A 362 6.49 22.30 2.57
CA SER A 362 6.98 21.99 1.23
C SER A 362 7.50 20.55 1.15
N GLY A 363 7.06 19.78 0.15
CA GLY A 363 7.44 18.39 -0.06
C GLY A 363 6.86 17.42 0.96
N VAL A 364 5.78 17.77 1.66
CA VAL A 364 4.98 16.85 2.49
C VAL A 364 3.62 16.66 1.83
N ARG A 365 3.26 15.38 1.60
CA ARG A 365 1.95 14.95 1.09
C ARG A 365 1.34 13.96 2.08
N ILE A 366 0.05 14.10 2.33
CA ILE A 366 -0.74 13.16 3.12
C ILE A 366 -1.87 12.64 2.24
N ASP A 367 -1.91 11.33 2.04
CA ASP A 367 -3.08 10.66 1.48
C ASP A 367 -3.82 10.01 2.66
N SER A 368 -4.96 10.58 3.06
CA SER A 368 -5.69 10.20 4.28
C SER A 368 -7.12 9.77 3.97
N GLY A 369 -7.56 8.71 4.63
CA GLY A 369 -8.95 8.25 4.63
C GLY A 369 -9.76 8.68 5.86
N VAL A 370 -9.16 9.47 6.77
CA VAL A 370 -9.74 9.84 8.06
C VAL A 370 -9.57 11.31 8.38
N THR A 371 -10.37 11.79 9.35
CA THR A 371 -10.27 13.12 9.95
C THR A 371 -10.71 13.05 11.41
N THR A 372 -10.70 14.16 12.13
CA THR A 372 -11.27 14.25 13.49
C THR A 372 -12.74 13.81 13.46
N GLY A 373 -13.09 12.90 14.35
CA GLY A 373 -14.43 12.31 14.44
C GLY A 373 -14.63 11.01 13.66
N SER A 374 -13.72 10.67 12.73
CA SER A 374 -13.78 9.41 11.99
C SER A 374 -13.68 8.20 12.92
N VAL A 375 -14.32 7.11 12.52
CA VAL A 375 -14.23 5.81 13.22
C VAL A 375 -13.39 4.86 12.37
N VAL A 376 -12.36 4.29 12.98
CA VAL A 376 -11.58 3.19 12.40
C VAL A 376 -12.31 1.89 12.74
N PRO A 377 -12.90 1.21 11.75
CA PRO A 377 -13.65 -0.02 11.98
C PRO A 377 -12.72 -1.21 12.16
N PRO A 378 -13.15 -2.28 12.86
CA PRO A 378 -12.33 -3.48 13.06
C PRO A 378 -12.36 -4.46 11.87
N TYR A 379 -13.11 -4.16 10.82
CA TYR A 379 -13.41 -5.09 9.72
C TYR A 379 -12.42 -5.03 8.55
N TYR A 380 -11.60 -3.97 8.48
CA TYR A 380 -10.73 -3.68 7.35
C TYR A 380 -9.28 -3.48 7.79
N ASP A 381 -8.38 -3.35 6.81
CA ASP A 381 -6.98 -3.03 7.05
C ASP A 381 -6.85 -1.76 7.92
N PRO A 382 -5.93 -1.75 8.89
CA PRO A 382 -5.74 -0.63 9.82
C PRO A 382 -5.09 0.61 9.21
N LEU A 383 -4.74 0.62 7.92
CA LEU A 383 -4.18 1.78 7.22
C LEU A 383 -5.16 2.95 7.25
N ILE A 384 -4.77 4.05 7.86
CA ILE A 384 -5.59 5.26 7.98
C ILE A 384 -5.06 6.42 7.14
N ALA A 385 -3.75 6.46 6.90
CA ALA A 385 -3.11 7.48 6.06
C ALA A 385 -1.74 7.01 5.57
N LYS A 386 -1.26 7.66 4.52
CA LYS A 386 0.12 7.60 4.04
C LYS A 386 0.77 8.96 4.26
N LEU A 387 1.89 8.98 4.99
CA LEU A 387 2.73 10.15 5.14
C LEU A 387 3.87 10.05 4.13
N ILE A 388 3.90 10.96 3.17
CA ILE A 388 4.84 10.94 2.06
C ILE A 388 5.67 12.22 2.08
N VAL A 389 6.97 12.08 1.87
CA VAL A 389 7.92 13.20 1.85
C VAL A 389 8.78 13.11 0.60
N HIS A 390 8.97 14.25 -0.06
CA HIS A 390 9.84 14.40 -1.23
C HIS A 390 10.85 15.53 -1.01
N THR A 391 12.13 15.27 -1.31
CA THR A 391 13.22 16.26 -1.22
C THR A 391 14.29 16.00 -2.27
N ARG A 392 15.39 16.77 -2.25
CA ARG A 392 16.48 16.63 -3.20
C ARG A 392 17.27 15.33 -3.05
N ASN A 393 17.37 14.80 -1.84
CA ASN A 393 18.18 13.61 -1.54
C ASN A 393 17.67 12.87 -0.31
N ARG A 394 18.12 11.61 -0.14
CA ARG A 394 17.68 10.72 0.93
C ARG A 394 17.89 11.29 2.33
N GLY A 395 19.03 11.94 2.59
CA GLY A 395 19.35 12.53 3.91
C GLY A 395 18.32 13.60 4.31
N GLU A 396 17.99 14.50 3.40
CA GLU A 396 16.95 15.53 3.60
C GLU A 396 15.56 14.88 3.76
N THR A 397 15.26 13.82 3.01
CA THR A 397 13.99 13.10 3.10
C THR A 397 13.83 12.49 4.50
N ILE A 398 14.84 11.81 5.03
CA ILE A 398 14.83 11.25 6.39
C ILE A 398 14.61 12.35 7.45
N GLN A 399 15.32 13.48 7.33
CA GLN A 399 15.17 14.59 8.28
C GLN A 399 13.76 15.19 8.23
N ARG A 400 13.19 15.38 7.04
CA ARG A 400 11.84 15.91 6.85
C ARG A 400 10.79 14.93 7.34
N MET A 401 10.95 13.64 7.04
CA MET A 401 10.06 12.59 7.53
C MET A 401 10.00 12.56 9.07
N ARG A 402 11.17 12.64 9.74
CA ARG A 402 11.23 12.73 11.21
C ARG A 402 10.41 13.91 11.75
N ARG A 403 10.61 15.11 11.20
CA ARG A 403 9.85 16.31 11.60
C ARG A 403 8.36 16.16 11.34
N SER A 404 8.00 15.57 10.20
CA SER A 404 6.60 15.33 9.84
C SER A 404 5.93 14.36 10.81
N ILE A 405 6.61 13.28 11.21
CA ILE A 405 6.11 12.33 12.21
C ILE A 405 5.94 13.01 13.58
N GLU A 406 6.86 13.88 13.99
CA GLU A 406 6.77 14.63 15.26
C GLU A 406 5.61 15.63 15.26
N ALA A 407 5.28 16.20 14.10
CA ALA A 407 4.16 17.13 13.93
C ALA A 407 2.80 16.45 13.68
N TYR A 408 2.79 15.13 13.41
CA TYR A 408 1.56 14.39 13.11
C TYR A 408 0.84 14.04 14.41
N GLU A 409 -0.33 14.63 14.62
CA GLU A 409 -1.14 14.36 15.81
C GLU A 409 -2.36 13.51 15.46
N ILE A 410 -2.43 12.32 16.05
CA ILE A 410 -3.58 11.41 15.96
C ILE A 410 -3.88 10.92 17.38
N ARG A 411 -5.09 11.22 17.88
CA ARG A 411 -5.55 10.81 19.22
C ARG A 411 -6.86 10.05 19.13
N GLY A 412 -7.10 9.20 20.12
CA GLY A 412 -8.29 8.35 20.22
C GLY A 412 -8.04 6.90 19.81
N VAL A 413 -7.04 6.66 18.94
CA VAL A 413 -6.54 5.34 18.57
C VAL A 413 -5.02 5.28 18.74
N GLN A 414 -4.45 4.09 18.95
CA GLN A 414 -3.00 3.90 18.88
C GLN A 414 -2.57 3.83 17.42
N THR A 415 -1.36 4.35 17.13
CA THR A 415 -0.79 4.30 15.78
C THR A 415 0.64 3.80 15.80
N ASN A 416 1.13 3.38 14.64
CA ASN A 416 2.51 2.96 14.45
C ASN A 416 3.51 4.14 14.29
N LEU A 417 3.11 5.40 14.45
CA LEU A 417 4.01 6.56 14.40
C LEU A 417 5.20 6.47 15.35
N PRO A 418 5.08 5.96 16.61
CA PRO A 418 6.24 5.73 17.49
C PRO A 418 7.25 4.74 16.91
N PHE A 419 6.78 3.71 16.19
CA PHE A 419 7.65 2.77 15.49
C PHE A 419 8.46 3.46 14.38
N HIS A 420 7.81 4.26 13.54
CA HIS A 420 8.50 5.01 12.48
C HIS A 420 9.54 5.98 13.04
N ARG A 421 9.22 6.67 14.15
CA ARG A 421 10.18 7.57 14.86
C ARG A 421 11.43 6.83 15.28
N GLU A 422 11.29 5.62 15.85
CA GLU A 422 12.40 4.79 16.29
C GLU A 422 13.20 4.23 15.12
N LEU A 423 12.52 3.70 14.09
CA LEU A 423 13.12 3.15 12.88
C LEU A 423 14.04 4.17 12.17
N LEU A 424 13.51 5.37 11.92
CA LEU A 424 14.23 6.42 11.20
C LEU A 424 15.50 6.91 11.91
N ARG A 425 15.66 6.58 13.20
CA ARG A 425 16.87 6.88 13.98
C ARG A 425 17.92 5.76 13.94
N ARG A 426 17.55 4.59 13.42
CA ARG A 426 18.47 3.46 13.35
C ARG A 426 19.59 3.72 12.37
N ARG A 427 20.80 3.35 12.79
CA ARG A 427 22.02 3.51 11.99
C ARG A 427 21.87 2.76 10.66
N GLU A 428 21.37 1.53 10.72
CA GLU A 428 21.16 0.66 9.57
C GLU A 428 20.21 1.35 8.56
N PHE A 429 19.10 1.91 9.05
CA PHE A 429 18.16 2.64 8.19
C PHE A 429 18.80 3.89 7.58
N VAL A 430 19.49 4.70 8.40
CA VAL A 430 20.11 5.95 7.94
C VAL A 430 21.17 5.69 6.87
N HIS A 431 21.98 4.64 7.02
CA HIS A 431 22.98 4.25 6.05
C HIS A 431 22.41 3.51 4.83
N GLY A 432 21.11 3.16 4.82
CA GLY A 432 20.50 2.41 3.73
C GLY A 432 20.84 0.92 3.70
N ASP A 433 21.30 0.36 4.82
CA ASP A 433 21.44 -1.09 4.98
C ASP A 433 20.09 -1.68 5.38
N LEU A 434 19.29 -2.04 4.36
CA LEU A 434 17.91 -2.49 4.52
C LEU A 434 17.75 -3.95 4.08
N TRP A 435 16.89 -4.70 4.77
CA TRP A 435 16.56 -6.09 4.43
C TRP A 435 15.19 -6.49 4.96
N THR A 436 14.57 -7.50 4.39
CA THR A 436 13.16 -7.85 4.61
C THR A 436 12.81 -8.27 6.05
N THR A 437 13.78 -8.79 6.82
CA THR A 437 13.59 -9.17 8.23
C THR A 437 14.07 -8.10 9.22
N MET A 438 14.48 -6.93 8.75
CA MET A 438 15.10 -5.85 9.54
C MET A 438 14.28 -5.48 10.79
N VAL A 439 12.96 -5.36 10.67
CA VAL A 439 12.07 -4.97 11.77
C VAL A 439 12.12 -5.97 12.92
N ALA A 440 12.12 -7.27 12.58
CA ALA A 440 12.23 -8.35 13.55
C ALA A 440 13.65 -8.44 14.16
N ASP A 441 14.67 -8.40 13.32
CA ASP A 441 16.07 -8.57 13.70
C ASP A 441 16.53 -7.45 14.64
N LEU A 442 16.15 -6.21 14.37
CA LEU A 442 16.47 -5.04 15.21
C LEU A 442 15.58 -4.91 16.45
N ARG A 443 14.57 -5.75 16.60
CA ARG A 443 13.63 -5.77 17.74
C ARG A 443 13.07 -4.39 18.07
N ILE A 444 12.71 -3.59 17.05
CA ILE A 444 12.31 -2.19 17.21
C ILE A 444 11.10 -2.06 18.15
N ALA A 445 10.10 -2.93 18.01
CA ALA A 445 8.93 -2.94 18.88
C ALA A 445 9.28 -3.23 20.36
N ALA A 446 10.27 -4.08 20.63
CA ALA A 446 10.72 -4.36 22.00
C ALA A 446 11.38 -3.16 22.66
N ARG A 447 12.10 -2.36 21.86
CA ARG A 447 12.75 -1.12 22.36
C ARG A 447 11.74 -0.04 22.74
N LEU A 448 10.58 0.01 22.08
CA LEU A 448 9.49 0.92 22.42
C LEU A 448 8.85 0.59 23.79
N ARG A 449 9.02 -0.64 24.28
CA ARG A 449 8.53 -1.06 25.59
C ARG A 449 9.42 -0.61 26.75
N SER A 450 10.71 -0.41 26.48
CA SER A 450 11.65 0.09 27.48
C SER A 450 11.41 1.59 27.67
N ARG A 451 10.75 1.97 28.75
CA ARG A 451 10.65 3.38 29.14
C ARG A 451 12.03 3.90 29.47
N GLY A 452 12.41 5.06 28.92
CA GLY A 452 13.65 5.71 29.29
C GLY A 452 13.62 6.17 30.77
N PRO A 453 14.78 6.30 31.44
CA PRO A 453 14.85 6.76 32.84
C PRO A 453 14.12 8.08 33.08
N TRP A 454 14.01 8.92 32.06
CA TRP A 454 13.27 10.18 32.14
C TRP A 454 11.74 9.98 32.16
N GLU A 455 11.21 9.12 31.31
CA GLU A 455 9.78 8.80 31.25
C GLU A 455 9.29 8.13 32.54
N GLU A 456 10.10 7.27 33.12
CA GLU A 456 9.84 6.67 34.45
C GLU A 456 9.84 7.73 35.56
N ARG A 457 10.77 8.68 35.53
CA ARG A 457 10.81 9.80 36.49
C ARG A 457 9.58 10.70 36.35
N VAL A 458 9.22 11.06 35.13
CA VAL A 458 8.03 11.89 34.87
C VAL A 458 6.77 11.17 35.31
N ALA A 459 6.64 9.87 35.02
CA ALA A 459 5.50 9.08 35.49
C ALA A 459 5.45 8.98 37.02
N ALA A 460 6.58 8.79 37.69
CA ALA A 460 6.68 8.74 39.15
C ALA A 460 6.33 10.11 39.77
N ILE A 461 6.84 11.21 39.23
CA ILE A 461 6.50 12.57 39.68
C ILE A 461 5.01 12.84 39.49
N ALA A 462 4.44 12.53 38.32
CA ALA A 462 3.01 12.69 38.05
C ALA A 462 2.16 11.87 39.03
N ALA A 463 2.53 10.62 39.28
CA ALA A 463 1.85 9.75 40.25
C ALA A 463 1.93 10.30 41.70
N ALA A 464 3.11 10.81 42.10
CA ALA A 464 3.29 11.43 43.40
C ALA A 464 2.45 12.71 43.58
N LEU A 465 2.38 13.55 42.54
CA LEU A 465 1.56 14.77 42.55
C LEU A 465 0.06 14.44 42.63
N VAL A 466 -0.40 13.41 41.94
CA VAL A 466 -1.79 12.92 42.04
C VAL A 466 -2.06 12.34 43.42
N ALA A 467 -1.13 11.55 43.96
CA ALA A 467 -1.25 10.93 45.27
C ALA A 467 -1.22 11.95 46.44
N SER A 468 -0.44 13.01 46.28
CA SER A 468 -0.36 14.12 47.26
C SER A 468 -1.55 15.09 47.22
N GLY A 469 -2.49 14.89 46.31
CA GLY A 469 -3.65 15.77 46.16
C GLY A 469 -3.33 17.17 45.56
N GLN A 470 -2.09 17.40 45.15
CA GLN A 470 -1.67 18.64 44.55
C GLN A 470 -2.20 18.86 43.13
N VAL A 471 -2.66 17.77 42.50
CA VAL A 471 -3.42 17.83 41.25
C VAL A 471 -4.84 17.44 41.55
N ALA A 472 -5.77 18.39 41.49
CA ALA A 472 -7.18 18.12 41.69
C ALA A 472 -7.67 17.06 40.69
N ARG A 473 -8.35 16.02 41.20
CA ARG A 473 -9.07 15.07 40.32
C ARG A 473 -10.13 15.86 39.54
N GLY A 474 -9.88 16.06 38.25
CA GLY A 474 -10.81 16.83 37.42
C GLY A 474 -10.34 18.22 37.02
N ALA A 475 -9.09 18.61 37.25
CA ALA A 475 -8.54 19.81 36.62
C ALA A 475 -8.57 19.63 35.09
N THR A 476 -9.66 20.05 34.49
CA THR A 476 -9.68 20.43 33.07
C THR A 476 -8.77 21.66 32.97
N PHE A 477 -7.53 21.46 32.51
CA PHE A 477 -6.73 22.60 32.05
C PHE A 477 -7.58 23.30 30.99
N PRO A 478 -7.84 24.59 31.07
CA PRO A 478 -8.46 25.30 29.99
C PRO A 478 -7.48 25.13 28.82
N ILE A 479 -7.85 24.31 27.87
CA ILE A 479 -7.21 24.32 26.57
C ILE A 479 -7.62 25.67 26.01
N GLU A 480 -6.77 26.67 26.16
CA GLU A 480 -6.86 27.85 25.30
C GLU A 480 -6.82 27.30 23.87
N ARG A 481 -7.98 27.24 23.27
CA ARG A 481 -8.07 26.97 21.85
C ARG A 481 -7.30 28.10 21.19
N PRO A 482 -6.13 27.84 20.53
CA PRO A 482 -5.52 28.91 19.76
C PRO A 482 -6.63 29.39 18.84
N SER A 483 -6.91 30.69 18.89
CA SER A 483 -7.92 31.32 18.05
C SER A 483 -7.52 30.98 16.62
N VAL A 484 -8.22 30.02 16.02
CA VAL A 484 -8.03 29.71 14.60
C VAL A 484 -8.42 30.99 13.89
N ALA A 485 -7.45 31.69 13.35
CA ALA A 485 -7.66 32.95 12.70
C ALA A 485 -8.79 32.77 11.67
N LYS A 486 -9.79 33.67 11.69
CA LYS A 486 -10.99 33.56 10.84
C LYS A 486 -10.67 33.29 9.37
N TRP A 487 -9.53 33.78 8.86
CA TRP A 487 -9.05 33.52 7.49
C TRP A 487 -8.70 32.05 7.22
N ALA A 488 -8.22 31.29 8.23
CA ALA A 488 -7.93 29.87 8.08
C ALA A 488 -9.19 29.01 7.98
N LEU A 489 -10.27 29.43 8.64
CA LEU A 489 -11.59 28.79 8.51
C LEU A 489 -12.24 29.15 7.16
N VAL A 490 -12.11 30.38 6.71
CA VAL A 490 -12.63 30.84 5.39
C VAL A 490 -11.90 30.10 4.26
N GLY A 491 -10.56 30.05 4.27
CA GLY A 491 -9.78 29.37 3.22
C GLY A 491 -9.96 27.85 3.21
N ARG A 492 -10.42 27.26 4.32
CA ARG A 492 -10.81 25.84 4.38
C ARG A 492 -12.21 25.61 3.80
N ARG A 493 -13.12 26.53 4.06
CA ARG A 493 -14.49 26.52 3.52
C ARG A 493 -14.50 26.74 2.01
N GLU A 494 -13.74 27.70 1.51
CA GLU A 494 -13.58 27.96 0.07
C GLU A 494 -12.94 26.79 -0.69
N ARG A 495 -12.02 26.06 -0.08
CA ARG A 495 -11.44 24.82 -0.64
C ARG A 495 -12.40 23.63 -0.67
N LEU A 496 -13.38 23.61 0.24
CA LEU A 496 -14.38 22.54 0.32
C LEU A 496 -15.61 22.83 -0.55
N GLU A 497 -15.94 24.12 -0.73
CA GLU A 497 -17.13 24.55 -1.48
C GLU A 497 -16.85 24.79 -2.98
N GLY A 498 -15.62 24.52 -3.48
CA GLY A 498 -15.22 24.49 -4.91
C GLY A 498 -15.97 25.49 -5.81
N GLY A 499 -15.60 26.75 -5.72
CA GLY A 499 -15.73 27.79 -6.73
C GLY A 499 -16.89 27.79 -7.71
N GLY A 500 -18.05 28.16 -7.30
CA GLY A 500 -19.05 28.72 -8.20
C GLY A 500 -19.00 30.25 -8.20
N HIS A 501 -18.05 30.84 -8.90
CA HIS A 501 -18.12 32.27 -9.19
C HIS A 501 -18.91 32.51 -10.48
N ALA A 502 -20.19 32.81 -10.32
CA ALA A 502 -20.96 33.47 -11.37
C ALA A 502 -20.39 34.88 -11.57
N VAL A 503 -19.79 35.10 -12.72
CA VAL A 503 -19.38 36.44 -13.19
C VAL A 503 -20.64 37.24 -13.48
N SER A 504 -20.97 38.20 -12.63
CA SER A 504 -22.01 39.19 -12.88
C SER A 504 -21.51 40.22 -13.91
N PRO A 505 -22.28 40.52 -14.98
CA PRO A 505 -21.85 41.51 -15.96
C PRO A 505 -21.95 42.90 -15.40
N ARG A 506 -20.83 43.63 -15.39
CA ARG A 506 -20.80 45.08 -15.11
C ARG A 506 -21.59 45.83 -16.16
N ARG A 507 -22.67 46.48 -15.78
CA ARG A 507 -23.31 47.57 -16.58
C ARG A 507 -22.37 48.77 -16.58
N ARG A 508 -22.05 49.21 -17.80
CA ARG A 508 -21.42 50.53 -18.05
C ARG A 508 -22.44 51.62 -17.76
N ARG A 509 -22.03 52.62 -17.04
CA ARG A 509 -22.30 54.04 -17.24
C ARG A 509 -21.00 54.77 -17.09
#